data_b5d7736219adfeacdbd2a73e61245bdf
#
_entry.id   b5d7736219adfeacdbd2a73e61245bdf
#
_cell.length_a   1.000
_cell.length_b   1.000
_cell.length_c   1.000
_cell.angle_alpha   90.00
_cell.angle_beta   90.00
_cell.angle_gamma   90.00
#
_symmetry.space_group_name_H-M   'P 1'
#
loop_
_entity.id
_entity.type
_entity.pdbx_description
1 polymer ?
#
loop_
_entity_poly.entity_id
_entity_poly.type
_entity_poly.pdbx_seq_one_letter_code
_entity_poly.pdbx_strand_id
1 'polypeptide(L)'
;MPELPEIEIVKRSLYKMINKAKIINVKINNKNLRYKIPNTFSKNLTNERILNISRKSKYLIFHFKKKLLLAHFGMSGKLFIIRNRDKKIFKTSFYYNLNLDPKHNHIFFKLSNGLILIYNDVRRFGFFKFYNTPEISRINFLNKLGPEPLSRKFNVEFFKNNIKKRKKNIKNLLMDQKFVSGLGNIYVNEALFMSNIHPLKECYNLEKNQIRKITFNIKKVLRTSISKGGSSIKDFKNTHGKSGEFQQFFHVYGKENNNCSRISCKGKIKKIVISGRSTFYCSKCQN
;
A
#
# COMPACT_ATOMS: atom_id res chain seq x y z
N MET A 1 -5.56 4.24 3.32
CA MET A 1 -4.09 3.98 3.46
C MET A 1 -3.66 3.19 2.25
N PRO A 2 -2.64 3.63 1.51
CA PRO A 2 -2.08 2.83 0.43
C PRO A 2 -1.61 1.46 0.95
N GLU A 3 -2.01 0.38 0.27
CA GLU A 3 -1.59 -0.99 0.56
C GLU A 3 -0.52 -1.42 -0.46
N LEU A 4 -0.12 -2.68 -0.48
CA LEU A 4 0.93 -3.18 -1.37
C LEU A 4 0.74 -2.81 -2.85
N PRO A 5 -0.45 -3.02 -3.48
CA PRO A 5 -0.64 -2.70 -4.89
C PRO A 5 -0.42 -1.22 -5.20
N GLU A 6 -0.91 -0.33 -4.34
CA GLU A 6 -0.79 1.12 -4.53
C GLU A 6 0.68 1.55 -4.52
N ILE A 7 1.47 1.04 -3.57
CA ILE A 7 2.90 1.35 -3.49
C ILE A 7 3.66 0.74 -4.67
N GLU A 8 3.26 -0.44 -5.16
CA GLU A 8 3.88 -1.05 -6.35
C GLU A 8 3.67 -0.17 -7.60
N ILE A 9 2.49 0.42 -7.75
CA ILE A 9 2.18 1.30 -8.88
C ILE A 9 2.97 2.60 -8.78
N VAL A 10 3.01 3.22 -7.61
CA VAL A 10 3.85 4.40 -7.37
C VAL A 10 5.32 4.08 -7.71
N LYS A 11 5.84 2.96 -7.23
CA LYS A 11 7.21 2.51 -7.51
C LYS A 11 7.46 2.38 -9.01
N ARG A 12 6.56 1.73 -9.76
CA ARG A 12 6.69 1.56 -11.22
C ARG A 12 6.69 2.89 -11.95
N SER A 13 5.79 3.80 -11.59
CA SER A 13 5.70 5.14 -12.18
C SER A 13 6.96 5.96 -11.91
N LEU A 14 7.42 5.99 -10.67
CA LEU A 14 8.64 6.70 -10.30
C LEU A 14 9.87 6.10 -10.97
N TYR A 15 9.98 4.78 -11.03
CA TYR A 15 11.10 4.12 -11.71
C TYR A 15 11.23 4.57 -13.17
N LYS A 16 10.11 4.63 -13.91
CA LYS A 16 10.09 5.08 -15.30
C LYS A 16 10.53 6.54 -15.47
N MET A 17 10.19 7.41 -14.52
CA MET A 17 10.34 8.86 -14.69
C MET A 17 11.61 9.43 -14.07
N ILE A 18 12.07 8.88 -12.96
CA ILE A 18 13.15 9.49 -12.15
C ILE A 18 14.31 8.54 -11.83
N ASN A 19 14.27 7.28 -12.30
CA ASN A 19 15.42 6.40 -12.13
C ASN A 19 16.65 6.98 -12.84
N LYS A 20 17.82 6.89 -12.20
CA LYS A 20 19.08 7.51 -12.64
C LYS A 20 19.13 9.05 -12.57
N ALA A 21 18.05 9.74 -12.24
CA ALA A 21 18.07 11.19 -12.05
C ALA A 21 18.89 11.55 -10.80
N LYS A 22 19.59 12.69 -10.87
CA LYS A 22 20.31 13.29 -9.72
C LYS A 22 19.37 14.26 -8.99
N ILE A 23 19.37 14.25 -7.67
CA ILE A 23 18.65 15.22 -6.86
C ILE A 23 19.50 16.50 -6.79
N ILE A 24 19.02 17.58 -7.39
CA ILE A 24 19.74 18.86 -7.42
C ILE A 24 19.51 19.65 -6.13
N ASN A 25 18.26 19.67 -5.66
CA ASN A 25 17.87 20.39 -4.47
C ASN A 25 16.70 19.71 -3.75
N VAL A 26 16.64 19.88 -2.44
CA VAL A 26 15.51 19.43 -1.60
C VAL A 26 15.01 20.59 -0.75
N LYS A 27 13.78 21.05 -1.02
CA LYS A 27 13.08 22.04 -0.21
C LYS A 27 12.10 21.35 0.72
N ILE A 28 12.16 21.68 2.01
CA ILE A 28 11.25 21.15 3.04
C ILE A 28 10.39 22.33 3.54
N ASN A 29 9.09 22.25 3.27
CA ASN A 29 8.14 23.26 3.78
C ASN A 29 7.65 22.91 5.19
N ASN A 30 7.56 21.63 5.52
CA ASN A 30 7.13 21.17 6.83
C ASN A 30 7.94 19.96 7.28
N LYS A 31 8.63 20.08 8.41
CA LYS A 31 9.43 19.01 9.01
C LYS A 31 8.60 18.04 9.87
N ASN A 32 7.40 18.44 10.29
CA ASN A 32 6.59 17.72 11.27
C ASN A 32 5.70 16.67 10.58
N LEU A 33 6.31 15.59 10.10
CA LEU A 33 5.64 14.36 9.71
C LEU A 33 5.54 13.41 10.92
N ARG A 34 5.08 12.17 10.72
CA ARG A 34 5.03 11.16 11.80
C ARG A 34 6.32 11.05 12.60
N TYR A 35 7.44 11.16 11.90
CA TYR A 35 8.76 11.38 12.49
C TYR A 35 9.31 12.69 11.93
N LYS A 36 9.83 13.53 12.81
CA LYS A 36 10.41 14.84 12.42
C LYS A 36 11.54 14.62 11.41
N ILE A 37 11.50 15.36 10.32
CA ILE A 37 12.56 15.33 9.30
C ILE A 37 13.80 16.02 9.88
N PRO A 38 14.97 15.35 9.89
CA PRO A 38 16.19 15.93 10.45
C PRO A 38 16.70 17.11 9.61
N ASN A 39 17.41 18.05 10.25
CA ASN A 39 17.97 19.23 9.57
C ASN A 39 18.94 18.86 8.45
N THR A 40 19.62 17.73 8.59
CA THR A 40 20.58 17.19 7.61
C THR A 40 19.92 16.57 6.38
N PHE A 41 18.59 16.46 6.35
CA PHE A 41 17.84 15.73 5.31
C PHE A 41 18.16 16.26 3.90
N SER A 42 18.08 17.57 3.69
CA SER A 42 18.38 18.20 2.39
C SER A 42 19.85 17.97 2.00
N LYS A 43 20.79 18.21 2.93
CA LYS A 43 22.23 18.01 2.71
C LYS A 43 22.53 16.56 2.32
N ASN A 44 21.88 15.60 2.97
CA ASN A 44 22.09 14.17 2.73
C ASN A 44 21.59 13.69 1.36
N LEU A 45 20.65 14.40 0.73
CA LEU A 45 20.06 14.03 -0.56
C LEU A 45 20.56 14.87 -1.73
N THR A 46 20.94 16.11 -1.50
CA THR A 46 21.46 16.98 -2.55
C THR A 46 22.70 16.34 -3.17
N ASN A 47 22.75 16.32 -4.48
CA ASN A 47 23.76 15.70 -5.32
C ASN A 47 23.74 14.16 -5.37
N GLU A 48 22.88 13.47 -4.63
CA GLU A 48 22.71 12.02 -4.74
C GLU A 48 21.99 11.63 -6.04
N ARG A 49 22.47 10.53 -6.67
CA ARG A 49 21.81 9.92 -7.85
C ARG A 49 20.92 8.77 -7.39
N ILE A 50 19.66 8.77 -7.83
CA ILE A 50 18.72 7.66 -7.60
C ILE A 50 19.16 6.49 -8.47
N LEU A 51 19.78 5.47 -7.87
CA LEU A 51 20.30 4.29 -8.58
C LEU A 51 19.19 3.28 -8.88
N ASN A 52 18.25 3.13 -7.95
CA ASN A 52 17.12 2.22 -8.06
C ASN A 52 15.97 2.69 -7.16
N ILE A 53 14.75 2.23 -7.48
CA ILE A 53 13.56 2.41 -6.66
C ILE A 53 12.93 1.04 -6.47
N SER A 54 12.84 0.58 -5.22
CA SER A 54 12.25 -0.71 -4.88
C SER A 54 11.09 -0.55 -3.89
N ARG A 55 10.35 -1.63 -3.67
CA ARG A 55 9.27 -1.70 -2.69
C ARG A 55 9.47 -2.93 -1.79
N LYS A 56 9.21 -2.77 -0.51
CA LYS A 56 8.98 -3.90 0.39
C LYS A 56 7.73 -3.64 1.23
N SER A 57 6.75 -4.53 1.18
CA SER A 57 5.45 -4.33 1.84
C SER A 57 4.77 -3.03 1.38
N LYS A 58 4.51 -2.12 2.30
CA LYS A 58 3.93 -0.78 2.06
C LYS A 58 4.98 0.32 2.09
N TYR A 59 6.26 -0.04 2.00
CA TYR A 59 7.38 0.89 1.99
C TYR A 59 7.95 1.05 0.59
N LEU A 60 8.22 2.29 0.21
CA LEU A 60 9.00 2.66 -0.97
C LEU A 60 10.44 2.91 -0.54
N ILE A 61 11.41 2.44 -1.32
CA ILE A 61 12.82 2.53 -1.00
C ILE A 61 13.56 3.13 -2.19
N PHE A 62 14.18 4.29 -1.98
CA PHE A 62 15.11 4.90 -2.94
C PHE A 62 16.52 4.48 -2.60
N HIS A 63 17.25 3.96 -3.56
CA HIS A 63 18.63 3.49 -3.41
C HIS A 63 19.60 4.51 -3.99
N PHE A 64 20.57 4.89 -3.19
CA PHE A 64 21.73 5.73 -3.56
C PHE A 64 23.03 4.94 -3.42
N LYS A 65 24.18 5.55 -3.73
CA LYS A 65 25.49 4.84 -3.71
C LYS A 65 25.82 4.20 -2.36
N LYS A 66 25.66 4.92 -1.27
CA LYS A 66 26.02 4.47 0.09
C LYS A 66 24.84 4.51 1.08
N LYS A 67 23.68 4.97 0.63
CA LYS A 67 22.50 5.24 1.48
C LYS A 67 21.24 4.71 0.83
N LEU A 68 20.21 4.56 1.63
CA LEU A 68 18.85 4.40 1.15
C LEU A 68 17.89 5.31 1.91
N LEU A 69 16.84 5.74 1.23
CA LEU A 69 15.75 6.51 1.81
C LEU A 69 14.50 5.62 1.83
N LEU A 70 14.07 5.27 3.03
CA LEU A 70 12.82 4.55 3.27
C LEU A 70 11.68 5.56 3.38
N ALA A 71 10.62 5.38 2.58
CA ALA A 71 9.41 6.18 2.62
C ALA A 71 8.19 5.33 2.95
N HIS A 72 7.32 5.84 3.82
CA HIS A 72 6.01 5.27 4.13
C HIS A 72 4.95 6.35 4.01
N PHE A 73 3.85 6.07 3.34
CA PHE A 73 2.87 7.11 2.99
C PHE A 73 1.77 7.32 4.05
N GLY A 74 1.82 6.56 5.14
CA GLY A 74 0.77 6.64 6.16
C GLY A 74 -0.60 6.36 5.56
N MET A 75 -1.55 7.26 5.81
CA MET A 75 -2.93 7.12 5.32
C MET A 75 -3.24 8.01 4.11
N SER A 76 -2.65 9.19 4.03
CA SER A 76 -2.97 10.21 3.03
C SER A 76 -1.77 10.67 2.19
N GLY A 77 -0.57 10.17 2.51
CA GLY A 77 0.65 10.54 1.79
C GLY A 77 0.63 10.16 0.32
N LYS A 78 1.11 11.04 -0.53
CA LYS A 78 1.18 10.91 -1.98
C LYS A 78 2.50 11.44 -2.49
N LEU A 79 3.00 10.82 -3.56
CA LEU A 79 4.07 11.37 -4.38
C LEU A 79 3.52 11.69 -5.76
N PHE A 80 3.81 12.85 -6.27
CA PHE A 80 3.50 13.23 -7.64
C PHE A 80 4.65 14.02 -8.26
N ILE A 81 4.66 14.12 -9.56
CA ILE A 81 5.75 14.75 -10.31
C ILE A 81 5.19 15.93 -11.09
N ILE A 82 5.91 17.05 -11.06
CA ILE A 82 5.64 18.20 -11.89
C ILE A 82 6.84 18.42 -12.79
N ARG A 83 6.60 18.73 -14.07
CA ARG A 83 7.65 19.24 -14.96
C ARG A 83 7.91 20.73 -14.61
N ASN A 84 9.17 21.06 -14.37
CA ASN A 84 9.51 22.44 -13.93
C ASN A 84 9.21 23.48 -14.99
N ARG A 85 9.41 23.16 -16.28
CA ARG A 85 9.25 24.07 -17.42
C ARG A 85 7.81 24.57 -17.59
N ASP A 86 6.85 23.67 -17.69
CA ASP A 86 5.46 23.96 -18.07
C ASP A 86 4.46 23.67 -16.93
N LYS A 87 4.96 23.33 -15.74
CA LYS A 87 4.17 22.94 -14.57
C LYS A 87 3.21 21.78 -14.82
N LYS A 88 3.41 21.01 -15.90
CA LYS A 88 2.61 19.84 -16.19
C LYS A 88 2.74 18.78 -15.11
N ILE A 89 1.62 18.36 -14.55
CA ILE A 89 1.56 17.37 -13.47
C ILE A 89 1.50 15.98 -14.08
N PHE A 90 2.39 15.08 -13.63
CA PHE A 90 2.39 13.67 -13.99
C PHE A 90 1.88 12.84 -12.81
N LYS A 91 0.88 12.04 -13.06
CA LYS A 91 0.35 11.10 -12.06
C LYS A 91 1.36 9.99 -11.82
N THR A 92 1.75 9.78 -10.59
CA THR A 92 2.63 8.65 -10.22
C THR A 92 1.84 7.43 -9.79
N SER A 93 0.52 7.58 -9.63
CA SER A 93 -0.38 6.55 -9.17
C SER A 93 -1.83 6.84 -9.58
N PHE A 94 -2.73 5.99 -9.14
CA PHE A 94 -4.19 6.05 -9.27
C PHE A 94 -4.86 7.26 -8.56
N TYR A 95 -4.12 8.24 -8.07
CA TYR A 95 -4.67 9.48 -7.52
C TYR A 95 -5.26 10.33 -8.66
N TYR A 96 -6.57 10.25 -8.84
CA TYR A 96 -7.27 10.90 -9.96
C TYR A 96 -7.44 12.40 -9.77
N ASN A 97 -7.47 12.87 -8.54
CA ASN A 97 -7.64 14.28 -8.25
C ASN A 97 -6.27 14.97 -8.12
N LEU A 98 -6.01 15.87 -9.05
CA LEU A 98 -4.80 16.69 -9.09
C LEU A 98 -4.95 18.02 -8.33
N ASN A 99 -6.15 18.37 -7.83
CA ASN A 99 -6.34 19.49 -6.94
C ASN A 99 -5.80 19.15 -5.55
N LEU A 100 -4.48 19.05 -5.50
CA LEU A 100 -3.74 18.87 -4.26
C LEU A 100 -3.56 20.23 -3.63
N ASP A 101 -4.16 20.46 -2.48
CA ASP A 101 -3.97 21.70 -1.72
C ASP A 101 -2.47 21.89 -1.44
N PRO A 102 -1.85 22.97 -1.96
CA PRO A 102 -0.42 23.22 -1.83
C PRO A 102 0.08 23.31 -0.39
N LYS A 103 -0.80 23.64 0.58
CA LYS A 103 -0.45 23.71 2.01
C LYS A 103 0.00 22.35 2.57
N HIS A 104 -0.38 21.25 1.91
CA HIS A 104 0.01 19.89 2.30
C HIS A 104 1.23 19.35 1.53
N ASN A 105 1.87 20.21 0.70
CA ASN A 105 3.13 19.88 0.03
C ASN A 105 4.29 20.09 0.99
N HIS A 106 4.80 19.01 1.55
CA HIS A 106 5.79 19.08 2.64
C HIS A 106 7.22 19.01 2.15
N ILE A 107 7.52 18.25 1.08
CA ILE A 107 8.87 18.06 0.57
C ILE A 107 8.85 18.15 -0.96
N PHE A 108 9.84 18.88 -1.51
CA PHE A 108 10.07 19.02 -2.94
C PHE A 108 11.48 18.53 -3.27
N PHE A 109 11.61 17.62 -4.23
CA PHE A 109 12.88 17.15 -4.74
C PHE A 109 13.04 17.63 -6.18
N LYS A 110 13.91 18.60 -6.43
CA LYS A 110 14.27 19.07 -7.77
C LYS A 110 15.27 18.09 -8.39
N LEU A 111 15.00 17.59 -9.58
CA LEU A 111 15.77 16.55 -10.23
C LEU A 111 16.49 17.08 -11.48
N SER A 112 17.62 16.46 -11.85
CA SER A 112 18.46 16.85 -12.98
C SER A 112 17.79 16.73 -14.35
N ASN A 113 16.72 15.95 -14.46
CA ASN A 113 15.94 15.77 -15.68
C ASN A 113 14.78 16.78 -15.82
N GLY A 114 14.80 17.89 -15.06
CA GLY A 114 13.79 18.95 -15.12
C GLY A 114 12.47 18.61 -14.44
N LEU A 115 12.41 17.51 -13.70
CA LEU A 115 11.22 17.09 -12.93
C LEU A 115 11.36 17.52 -11.46
N ILE A 116 10.22 17.75 -10.81
CA ILE A 116 10.10 17.99 -9.38
C ILE A 116 9.21 16.89 -8.79
N LEU A 117 9.75 16.06 -7.92
CA LEU A 117 8.98 15.12 -7.13
C LEU A 117 8.48 15.81 -5.86
N ILE A 118 7.18 15.73 -5.59
CA ILE A 118 6.53 16.39 -4.47
C ILE A 118 5.86 15.36 -3.57
N TYR A 119 6.11 15.48 -2.27
CA TYR A 119 5.41 14.73 -1.25
C TYR A 119 4.31 15.60 -0.61
N ASN A 120 3.05 15.14 -0.76
CA ASN A 120 1.86 15.75 -0.17
C ASN A 120 1.22 14.79 0.83
N ASP A 121 0.86 15.26 2.03
CA ASP A 121 0.24 14.42 3.06
C ASP A 121 -0.62 15.25 4.03
N VAL A 122 -1.92 15.25 3.81
CA VAL A 122 -2.92 15.99 4.62
C VAL A 122 -2.82 15.65 6.10
N ARG A 123 -2.65 14.36 6.44
CA ARG A 123 -2.64 13.87 7.83
C ARG A 123 -1.27 13.82 8.47
N ARG A 124 -0.20 13.97 7.68
CA ARG A 124 1.21 13.89 8.12
C ARG A 124 1.58 12.58 8.84
N PHE A 125 0.92 11.49 8.48
CA PHE A 125 1.18 10.15 9.03
C PHE A 125 2.24 9.36 8.25
N GLY A 126 2.67 9.90 7.12
CA GLY A 126 3.81 9.36 6.41
C GLY A 126 5.13 9.79 7.01
N PHE A 127 6.22 9.20 6.52
CA PHE A 127 7.55 9.53 6.97
C PHE A 127 8.62 9.15 5.96
N PHE A 128 9.81 9.73 6.16
CA PHE A 128 11.05 9.41 5.45
C PHE A 128 12.16 9.16 6.46
N LYS A 129 12.95 8.09 6.25
CA LYS A 129 14.12 7.78 7.09
C LYS A 129 15.29 7.34 6.24
N PHE A 130 16.48 7.82 6.59
CA PHE A 130 17.75 7.39 6.01
C PHE A 130 18.33 6.20 6.73
N TYR A 131 19.02 5.37 5.95
CA TYR A 131 19.87 4.27 6.44
C TYR A 131 21.07 4.15 5.54
N ASN A 132 22.21 3.68 6.09
CA ASN A 132 23.35 3.29 5.28
C ASN A 132 23.05 1.96 4.60
N THR A 133 23.58 1.74 3.40
CA THR A 133 23.30 0.54 2.60
C THR A 133 23.60 -0.78 3.34
N PRO A 134 24.71 -0.93 4.10
CA PRO A 134 24.98 -2.15 4.87
C PRO A 134 23.95 -2.44 5.98
N GLU A 135 23.17 -1.43 6.41
CA GLU A 135 22.22 -1.55 7.51
C GLU A 135 20.81 -2.04 7.07
N ILE A 136 20.60 -2.33 5.77
CA ILE A 136 19.30 -2.77 5.25
C ILE A 136 18.74 -3.95 6.04
N SER A 137 19.59 -4.93 6.37
CA SER A 137 19.22 -6.10 7.15
C SER A 137 18.85 -5.77 8.61
N ARG A 138 19.25 -4.61 9.11
CA ARG A 138 19.00 -4.16 10.51
C ARG A 138 17.85 -3.14 10.61
N ILE A 139 17.18 -2.78 9.51
CA ILE A 139 16.08 -1.82 9.55
C ILE A 139 14.88 -2.42 10.25
N ASN A 140 14.59 -1.98 11.47
CA ASN A 140 13.48 -2.48 12.29
C ASN A 140 12.13 -2.49 11.59
N PHE A 141 11.86 -1.52 10.72
CA PHE A 141 10.61 -1.45 9.93
C PHE A 141 10.48 -2.58 8.90
N LEU A 142 11.60 -3.13 8.42
CA LEU A 142 11.63 -4.15 7.38
C LEU A 142 11.86 -5.56 7.92
N ASN A 143 12.63 -5.69 9.01
CA ASN A 143 13.01 -6.99 9.58
C ASN A 143 11.87 -7.72 10.26
N LYS A 144 10.92 -6.96 10.83
CA LYS A 144 9.75 -7.51 11.51
C LYS A 144 8.61 -7.89 10.55
N LEU A 145 8.81 -7.71 9.24
CA LEU A 145 7.80 -8.02 8.23
C LEU A 145 7.81 -9.51 7.90
N GLY A 146 6.62 -10.09 7.84
CA GLY A 146 6.40 -11.41 7.27
C GLY A 146 6.70 -11.45 5.76
N PRO A 147 6.60 -12.62 5.13
CA PRO A 147 6.84 -12.78 3.71
C PRO A 147 5.93 -11.89 2.87
N GLU A 148 6.44 -11.44 1.73
CA GLU A 148 5.64 -10.78 0.70
C GLU A 148 4.61 -11.77 0.14
N PRO A 149 3.33 -11.40 0.04
CA PRO A 149 2.27 -12.33 -0.39
C PRO A 149 2.46 -12.83 -1.82
N LEU A 150 3.15 -12.09 -2.68
CA LEU A 150 3.43 -12.50 -4.06
C LEU A 150 4.73 -13.29 -4.21
N SER A 151 5.51 -13.47 -3.14
CA SER A 151 6.74 -14.25 -3.16
C SER A 151 6.48 -15.77 -3.06
N ARG A 152 7.51 -16.59 -3.37
CA ARG A 152 7.48 -18.04 -3.17
C ARG A 152 7.40 -18.42 -1.70
N LYS A 153 7.94 -17.58 -0.79
CA LYS A 153 7.94 -17.80 0.67
C LYS A 153 6.53 -17.81 1.27
N PHE A 154 5.57 -17.07 0.67
CA PHE A 154 4.17 -17.11 1.08
C PHE A 154 3.44 -18.21 0.28
N ASN A 155 3.30 -19.37 0.86
CA ASN A 155 2.66 -20.54 0.27
C ASN A 155 1.76 -21.26 1.29
N VAL A 156 1.09 -22.32 0.86
CA VAL A 156 0.15 -23.10 1.68
C VAL A 156 0.84 -23.72 2.90
N GLU A 157 2.05 -24.21 2.74
CA GLU A 157 2.82 -24.81 3.82
C GLU A 157 3.21 -23.79 4.88
N PHE A 158 3.76 -22.63 4.45
CA PHE A 158 4.01 -21.50 5.36
C PHE A 158 2.75 -21.14 6.14
N PHE A 159 1.62 -21.00 5.44
CA PHE A 159 0.35 -20.64 6.08
C PHE A 159 -0.05 -21.68 7.13
N LYS A 160 -0.10 -22.96 6.76
CA LYS A 160 -0.45 -24.08 7.64
C LYS A 160 0.43 -24.14 8.89
N ASN A 161 1.74 -24.02 8.73
CA ASN A 161 2.69 -24.13 9.84
C ASN A 161 2.59 -22.95 10.83
N ASN A 162 2.16 -21.79 10.35
CA ASN A 162 2.08 -20.57 11.17
C ASN A 162 0.71 -20.32 11.80
N ILE A 163 -0.31 -21.17 11.60
CA ILE A 163 -1.64 -20.96 12.17
C ILE A 163 -2.02 -21.98 13.25
N LYS A 164 -1.34 -23.13 13.34
CA LYS A 164 -1.74 -24.32 14.12
C LYS A 164 -2.16 -24.07 15.58
N LYS A 165 -1.65 -23.03 16.23
CA LYS A 165 -1.95 -22.72 17.63
C LYS A 165 -2.47 -21.28 17.85
N ARG A 166 -2.92 -20.61 16.78
CA ARG A 166 -3.32 -19.20 16.88
C ARG A 166 -4.83 -19.07 17.10
N LYS A 167 -5.22 -18.62 18.29
CA LYS A 167 -6.60 -18.27 18.65
C LYS A 167 -7.12 -16.95 18.04
N LYS A 168 -6.38 -16.33 17.10
CA LYS A 168 -6.83 -15.11 16.40
C LYS A 168 -7.80 -15.48 15.29
N ASN A 169 -8.79 -14.60 15.03
CA ASN A 169 -9.57 -14.74 13.79
C ASN A 169 -8.71 -14.47 12.55
N ILE A 170 -9.14 -15.04 11.43
CA ILE A 170 -8.39 -15.02 10.18
C ILE A 170 -8.16 -13.60 9.66
N LYS A 171 -9.12 -12.68 9.83
CA LYS A 171 -8.95 -11.30 9.41
C LYS A 171 -7.80 -10.62 10.16
N ASN A 172 -7.78 -10.74 11.48
CA ASN A 172 -6.72 -10.14 12.31
C ASN A 172 -5.35 -10.74 12.00
N LEU A 173 -5.29 -12.03 11.69
CA LEU A 173 -4.04 -12.67 11.28
C LEU A 173 -3.53 -12.08 9.95
N LEU A 174 -4.40 -11.97 8.94
CA LEU A 174 -4.02 -11.44 7.63
C LEU A 174 -3.68 -9.94 7.65
N MET A 175 -4.19 -9.20 8.63
CA MET A 175 -3.84 -7.79 8.87
C MET A 175 -2.50 -7.61 9.58
N ASP A 176 -1.99 -8.67 10.22
CA ASP A 176 -0.70 -8.65 10.93
C ASP A 176 0.46 -8.67 9.91
N GLN A 177 1.16 -7.55 9.81
CA GLN A 177 2.30 -7.39 8.90
C GLN A 177 3.49 -8.33 9.22
N LYS A 178 3.52 -8.91 10.43
CA LYS A 178 4.51 -9.94 10.81
C LYS A 178 4.15 -11.32 10.27
N PHE A 179 2.86 -11.59 10.01
CA PHE A 179 2.43 -12.85 9.41
C PHE A 179 2.56 -12.79 7.89
N VAL A 180 1.96 -11.79 7.24
CA VAL A 180 2.07 -11.53 5.80
C VAL A 180 2.12 -10.03 5.57
N SER A 181 3.14 -9.58 4.86
CA SER A 181 3.37 -8.14 4.71
C SER A 181 2.61 -7.54 3.52
N GLY A 182 2.23 -6.28 3.63
CA GLY A 182 1.64 -5.51 2.54
C GLY A 182 0.12 -5.59 2.41
N LEU A 183 -0.55 -6.57 3.00
CA LEU A 183 -2.01 -6.62 3.05
C LEU A 183 -2.57 -5.55 3.98
N GLY A 184 -3.73 -5.04 3.63
CA GLY A 184 -4.50 -4.15 4.46
C GLY A 184 -5.99 -4.46 4.40
N ASN A 185 -6.82 -3.53 4.86
CA ASN A 185 -8.24 -3.80 5.08
C ASN A 185 -9.01 -4.11 3.80
N ILE A 186 -8.65 -3.48 2.69
CA ILE A 186 -9.31 -3.68 1.39
C ILE A 186 -9.07 -5.11 0.91
N TYR A 187 -7.81 -5.45 0.71
CA TYR A 187 -7.44 -6.72 0.08
C TYR A 187 -7.71 -7.93 0.98
N VAL A 188 -7.71 -7.77 2.31
CA VAL A 188 -8.11 -8.84 3.24
C VAL A 188 -9.59 -9.14 3.12
N ASN A 189 -10.48 -8.12 3.07
CA ASN A 189 -11.92 -8.36 2.89
C ASN A 189 -12.20 -9.05 1.55
N GLU A 190 -11.62 -8.57 0.47
CA GLU A 190 -11.80 -9.15 -0.87
C GLU A 190 -11.30 -10.60 -0.94
N ALA A 191 -10.10 -10.89 -0.40
CA ALA A 191 -9.55 -12.23 -0.39
C ALA A 191 -10.38 -13.22 0.45
N LEU A 192 -10.90 -12.80 1.60
CA LEU A 192 -11.79 -13.60 2.44
C LEU A 192 -13.10 -13.91 1.72
N PHE A 193 -13.70 -12.90 1.07
CA PHE A 193 -14.91 -13.11 0.25
C PHE A 193 -14.65 -14.12 -0.87
N MET A 194 -13.59 -13.93 -1.66
CA MET A 194 -13.24 -14.85 -2.75
C MET A 194 -13.00 -16.29 -2.27
N SER A 195 -12.62 -16.45 -1.00
CA SER A 195 -12.31 -17.74 -0.39
C SER A 195 -13.49 -18.39 0.34
N ASN A 196 -14.64 -17.73 0.44
CA ASN A 196 -15.81 -18.16 1.21
C ASN A 196 -15.51 -18.33 2.71
N ILE A 197 -14.65 -17.50 3.28
CA ILE A 197 -14.25 -17.63 4.69
C ILE A 197 -14.82 -16.44 5.47
N HIS A 198 -15.54 -16.73 6.55
CA HIS A 198 -16.04 -15.70 7.45
C HIS A 198 -14.86 -14.96 8.14
N PRO A 199 -14.87 -13.63 8.22
CA PRO A 199 -13.72 -12.88 8.76
C PRO A 199 -13.43 -13.16 10.25
N LEU A 200 -14.41 -13.62 11.01
CA LEU A 200 -14.25 -14.02 12.41
C LEU A 200 -13.83 -15.49 12.59
N LYS A 201 -13.78 -16.29 11.52
CA LYS A 201 -13.35 -17.70 11.64
C LYS A 201 -11.97 -17.77 12.29
N GLU A 202 -11.83 -18.59 13.31
CA GLU A 202 -10.58 -18.76 14.04
C GLU A 202 -9.56 -19.52 13.18
N CYS A 203 -8.29 -19.12 13.29
CA CYS A 203 -7.24 -19.62 12.41
C CYS A 203 -7.01 -21.12 12.56
N TYR A 204 -7.11 -21.67 13.77
CA TYR A 204 -6.92 -23.10 14.02
C TYR A 204 -8.06 -23.97 13.46
N ASN A 205 -9.24 -23.39 13.21
CA ASN A 205 -10.40 -24.06 12.61
C ASN A 205 -10.39 -24.01 11.07
N LEU A 206 -9.32 -23.51 10.45
CA LEU A 206 -9.22 -23.48 8.99
C LEU A 206 -8.83 -24.86 8.44
N GLU A 207 -9.65 -25.36 7.56
CA GLU A 207 -9.41 -26.60 6.82
C GLU A 207 -8.30 -26.43 5.76
N LYS A 208 -7.64 -27.53 5.38
CA LYS A 208 -6.59 -27.53 4.35
C LYS A 208 -7.03 -26.87 3.04
N ASN A 209 -8.28 -27.13 2.63
CA ASN A 209 -8.85 -26.54 1.41
C ASN A 209 -9.07 -25.02 1.54
N GLN A 210 -9.53 -24.55 2.71
CA GLN A 210 -9.68 -23.12 2.99
C GLN A 210 -8.33 -22.40 2.99
N ILE A 211 -7.29 -23.02 3.55
CA ILE A 211 -5.91 -22.48 3.52
C ILE A 211 -5.40 -22.38 2.07
N ARG A 212 -5.65 -23.38 1.23
CA ARG A 212 -5.30 -23.32 -0.20
C ARG A 212 -6.03 -22.18 -0.91
N LYS A 213 -7.36 -22.08 -0.73
CA LYS A 213 -8.20 -21.04 -1.34
C LYS A 213 -7.75 -19.63 -0.93
N ILE A 214 -7.54 -19.37 0.38
CA ILE A 214 -7.16 -18.05 0.84
C ILE A 214 -5.75 -17.65 0.37
N THR A 215 -4.79 -18.57 0.37
CA THR A 215 -3.43 -18.33 -0.13
C THR A 215 -3.45 -17.99 -1.62
N PHE A 216 -4.24 -18.70 -2.42
CA PHE A 216 -4.42 -18.43 -3.84
C PHE A 216 -5.11 -17.07 -4.09
N ASN A 217 -6.23 -16.81 -3.39
CA ASN A 217 -7.05 -15.63 -3.61
C ASN A 217 -6.36 -14.33 -3.13
N ILE A 218 -5.53 -14.38 -2.09
CA ILE A 218 -4.66 -13.26 -1.73
C ILE A 218 -3.75 -12.90 -2.91
N LYS A 219 -3.09 -13.87 -3.52
CA LYS A 219 -2.22 -13.61 -4.68
C LYS A 219 -3.01 -13.10 -5.88
N LYS A 220 -4.18 -13.67 -6.14
CA LYS A 220 -5.06 -13.30 -7.26
C LYS A 220 -5.53 -11.86 -7.12
N VAL A 221 -6.13 -11.47 -6.00
CA VAL A 221 -6.67 -10.11 -5.79
C VAL A 221 -5.57 -9.06 -5.89
N LEU A 222 -4.38 -9.32 -5.35
CA LEU A 222 -3.25 -8.39 -5.42
C LEU A 222 -2.73 -8.23 -6.85
N ARG A 223 -2.57 -9.32 -7.61
CA ARG A 223 -2.14 -9.26 -9.02
C ARG A 223 -3.15 -8.50 -9.88
N THR A 224 -4.44 -8.82 -9.71
CA THR A 224 -5.52 -8.10 -10.43
C THR A 224 -5.52 -6.62 -10.06
N SER A 225 -5.37 -6.27 -8.79
CA SER A 225 -5.28 -4.87 -8.40
C SER A 225 -4.08 -4.16 -9.04
N ILE A 226 -2.90 -4.77 -9.02
CA ILE A 226 -1.70 -4.20 -9.64
C ILE A 226 -1.90 -4.02 -11.16
N SER A 227 -2.49 -5.01 -11.85
CA SER A 227 -2.75 -4.92 -13.30
C SER A 227 -3.77 -3.85 -13.67
N LYS A 228 -4.74 -3.56 -12.78
CA LYS A 228 -5.78 -2.55 -12.93
C LYS A 228 -5.42 -1.16 -12.35
N GLY A 229 -4.15 -0.94 -12.00
CA GLY A 229 -3.69 0.36 -11.52
C GLY A 229 -4.00 0.67 -10.05
N GLY A 230 -4.40 -0.31 -9.24
CA GLY A 230 -4.71 -0.14 -7.80
C GLY A 230 -6.12 0.37 -7.52
N SER A 231 -6.43 0.53 -6.23
CA SER A 231 -7.71 1.07 -5.76
C SER A 231 -7.58 2.56 -5.45
N SER A 232 -8.56 3.38 -5.86
CA SER A 232 -8.70 4.73 -5.33
C SER A 232 -9.40 4.65 -3.96
N ILE A 233 -8.80 5.29 -2.94
CA ILE A 233 -9.35 5.30 -1.59
C ILE A 233 -10.37 6.44 -1.48
N LYS A 234 -11.48 6.23 -0.73
CA LYS A 234 -12.61 7.17 -0.58
C LYS A 234 -12.25 8.61 -0.17
N ASP A 235 -11.12 8.82 0.49
CA ASP A 235 -10.63 10.17 0.84
C ASP A 235 -10.25 11.02 -0.37
N PHE A 236 -10.45 10.49 -1.58
CA PHE A 236 -10.08 11.07 -2.85
C PHE A 236 -11.24 11.02 -3.85
N LYS A 237 -12.45 11.42 -3.41
CA LYS A 237 -13.55 11.69 -4.33
C LYS A 237 -13.13 12.79 -5.29
N ASN A 238 -13.17 12.44 -6.54
CA ASN A 238 -12.94 13.29 -7.66
C ASN A 238 -14.16 14.21 -7.86
N THR A 239 -13.95 15.49 -8.12
CA THR A 239 -15.02 16.45 -8.49
C THR A 239 -15.74 16.08 -9.79
N HIS A 240 -15.21 15.10 -10.56
CA HIS A 240 -15.78 14.60 -11.81
C HIS A 240 -16.24 13.12 -11.74
N GLY A 241 -16.44 12.56 -10.55
CA GLY A 241 -17.13 11.27 -10.37
C GLY A 241 -16.42 10.00 -10.87
N LYS A 242 -15.22 10.08 -11.48
CA LYS A 242 -14.49 8.88 -11.93
C LYS A 242 -13.61 8.32 -10.81
N SER A 243 -14.02 7.17 -10.26
CA SER A 243 -13.26 6.37 -9.29
C SER A 243 -12.15 5.56 -9.98
N GLY A 244 -11.13 5.14 -9.23
CA GLY A 244 -10.10 4.23 -9.75
C GLY A 244 -10.73 2.96 -10.30
N GLU A 245 -10.17 2.42 -11.36
CA GLU A 245 -10.76 1.27 -12.05
C GLU A 245 -10.94 0.06 -11.13
N PHE A 246 -10.01 -0.19 -10.19
CA PHE A 246 -10.13 -1.37 -9.33
C PHE A 246 -11.23 -1.29 -8.29
N GLN A 247 -11.72 -0.11 -7.88
CA GLN A 247 -12.89 -0.01 -7.00
C GLN A 247 -14.16 -0.60 -7.63
N GLN A 248 -14.27 -0.56 -8.94
CA GLN A 248 -15.40 -1.17 -9.67
C GLN A 248 -15.40 -2.70 -9.54
N PHE A 249 -14.24 -3.29 -9.27
CA PHE A 249 -14.06 -4.74 -9.12
C PHE A 249 -14.16 -5.24 -7.68
N PHE A 250 -14.42 -4.36 -6.70
CA PHE A 250 -14.66 -4.83 -5.33
C PHE A 250 -15.94 -5.65 -5.25
N HIS A 251 -15.84 -6.79 -4.60
CA HIS A 251 -16.97 -7.65 -4.33
C HIS A 251 -17.71 -7.26 -3.05
N VAL A 252 -16.98 -6.88 -2.00
CA VAL A 252 -17.56 -6.59 -0.68
C VAL A 252 -17.13 -5.26 -0.07
N TYR A 253 -15.89 -4.82 -0.32
CA TYR A 253 -15.36 -3.64 0.37
C TYR A 253 -16.15 -2.37 0.04
N GLY A 254 -16.75 -1.76 1.08
CA GLY A 254 -17.57 -0.56 0.94
C GLY A 254 -18.93 -0.76 0.29
N LYS A 255 -19.41 -2.01 0.17
CA LYS A 255 -20.69 -2.40 -0.44
C LYS A 255 -21.71 -2.89 0.59
N GLU A 256 -21.72 -2.32 1.79
CA GLU A 256 -22.72 -2.61 2.81
C GLU A 256 -24.14 -2.52 2.25
N ASN A 257 -25.02 -3.46 2.60
CA ASN A 257 -26.41 -3.61 2.15
C ASN A 257 -26.61 -4.00 0.68
N ASN A 258 -25.58 -3.98 -0.16
CA ASN A 258 -25.70 -4.44 -1.54
C ASN A 258 -25.89 -5.96 -1.60
N ASN A 259 -26.53 -6.45 -2.66
CA ASN A 259 -26.63 -7.86 -2.94
C ASN A 259 -25.22 -8.47 -3.20
N CYS A 260 -25.05 -9.74 -2.84
CA CYS A 260 -23.82 -10.47 -3.15
C CYS A 260 -23.61 -10.52 -4.67
N SER A 261 -22.36 -10.27 -5.10
CA SER A 261 -22.00 -10.29 -6.53
C SER A 261 -21.97 -11.68 -7.16
N ARG A 262 -22.17 -12.74 -6.39
CA ARG A 262 -22.24 -14.13 -6.91
C ARG A 262 -23.63 -14.45 -7.43
N ILE A 263 -23.73 -14.93 -8.65
CA ILE A 263 -24.98 -15.18 -9.37
C ILE A 263 -25.95 -16.07 -8.55
N SER A 264 -25.45 -17.12 -7.92
CA SER A 264 -26.28 -18.06 -7.15
C SER A 264 -26.53 -17.67 -5.70
N CYS A 265 -26.01 -16.51 -5.25
CA CYS A 265 -26.09 -16.10 -3.84
C CYS A 265 -27.10 -14.98 -3.60
N LYS A 266 -28.19 -15.30 -2.91
CA LYS A 266 -29.21 -14.33 -2.47
C LYS A 266 -28.82 -13.59 -1.15
N GLY A 267 -27.54 -13.62 -0.76
CA GLY A 267 -27.06 -12.96 0.46
C GLY A 267 -26.81 -11.47 0.25
N LYS A 268 -26.87 -10.69 1.35
CA LYS A 268 -26.48 -9.28 1.38
C LYS A 268 -25.10 -9.11 2.01
N ILE A 269 -24.40 -8.07 1.60
CA ILE A 269 -23.11 -7.69 2.20
C ILE A 269 -23.39 -7.00 3.54
N LYS A 270 -22.90 -7.61 4.61
CA LYS A 270 -22.95 -7.06 5.97
C LYS A 270 -21.64 -6.34 6.30
N LYS A 271 -21.75 -5.40 7.22
CA LYS A 271 -20.59 -4.72 7.82
C LYS A 271 -20.57 -4.96 9.32
N ILE A 272 -19.39 -5.34 9.82
CA ILE A 272 -19.10 -5.43 11.24
C ILE A 272 -17.79 -4.68 11.53
N VAL A 273 -17.51 -4.41 12.80
CA VAL A 273 -16.24 -3.82 13.21
C VAL A 273 -15.37 -4.89 13.87
N ILE A 274 -14.18 -5.15 13.32
CA ILE A 274 -13.19 -6.07 13.89
C ILE A 274 -11.92 -5.28 14.18
N SER A 275 -11.51 -5.22 15.43
CA SER A 275 -10.32 -4.50 15.89
C SER A 275 -10.25 -3.06 15.35
N GLY A 276 -11.35 -2.31 15.49
CA GLY A 276 -11.47 -0.91 15.05
C GLY A 276 -11.54 -0.69 13.53
N ARG A 277 -11.76 -1.76 12.73
CA ARG A 277 -11.80 -1.66 11.26
C ARG A 277 -13.10 -2.20 10.69
N SER A 278 -13.73 -1.41 9.83
CA SER A 278 -14.90 -1.86 9.05
C SER A 278 -14.57 -3.11 8.25
N THR A 279 -15.36 -4.14 8.39
CA THR A 279 -15.20 -5.47 7.80
C THR A 279 -16.46 -5.79 7.02
N PHE A 280 -16.29 -6.08 5.75
CA PHE A 280 -17.40 -6.36 4.84
C PHE A 280 -17.37 -7.82 4.41
N TYR A 281 -18.51 -8.50 4.46
CA TYR A 281 -18.62 -9.91 4.10
C TYR A 281 -20.04 -10.24 3.63
N CYS A 282 -20.18 -11.28 2.84
CA CYS A 282 -21.50 -11.81 2.46
C CYS A 282 -22.04 -12.71 3.57
N SER A 283 -23.26 -12.43 4.05
CA SER A 283 -23.88 -13.17 5.15
C SER A 283 -24.26 -14.62 4.82
N LYS A 284 -24.28 -15.02 3.53
CA LYS A 284 -24.64 -16.37 3.10
C LYS A 284 -23.47 -17.19 2.62
N CYS A 285 -22.54 -16.63 1.85
CA CYS A 285 -21.49 -17.43 1.24
C CYS A 285 -20.14 -17.41 1.97
N GLN A 286 -20.02 -16.67 3.08
CA GLN A 286 -18.85 -16.72 3.96
C GLN A 286 -19.24 -17.30 5.31
N ASN A 287 -18.94 -18.58 5.49
CA ASN A 287 -19.22 -19.35 6.70
C ASN A 287 -17.94 -19.64 7.48
#